data_bb007deb6adddee1f7f84bb5a8a60deb
#
_entry.id   bb007deb6adddee1f7f84bb5a8a60deb
#
_cell.length_a   1.000
_cell.length_b   1.000
_cell.length_c   1.000
_cell.angle_alpha   90.00
_cell.angle_beta   90.00
_cell.angle_gamma   90.00
#
_symmetry.space_group_name_H-M   'P 1'
#
loop_
_entity.id
_entity.type
_entity.pdbx_description
1 polymer ?
#
loop_
_entity_poly.entity_id
_entity_poly.type
_entity_poly.pdbx_seq_one_letter_code
_entity_poly.pdbx_strand_id
1 'polypeptide(L)'
;MQNYQAVATQFTTWAKETHGCRTLAEAQAHTGEYLAQREAAGCSAWTIRRDAAALGKLYQTPTTQLGHDLPTRHRGDVTQHRTPPKEFQERNHQALADLCRSCGLRRSEVAALRPQDVRMEGGRCLVTVTQGKGGKARVVPALDNTPARLAQEAAAAGRDRVVEHIPVRAPVHAWRADYAQRLYDNIARPVVIVPPSERYHCRGDRAGTCYDKRAMQQVSEALGHSRLDVVTSYIK
;
A
#
# COMPACT_ATOMS: atom_id res chain seq x y z
N MET A 1 3.28 6.66 -13.63
CA MET A 1 2.84 7.39 -14.85
C MET A 1 1.44 7.01 -15.30
N GLN A 2 1.07 5.74 -15.41
CA GLN A 2 -0.27 5.31 -15.87
C GLN A 2 -1.46 6.00 -15.19
N ASN A 3 -1.40 6.24 -13.87
CA ASN A 3 -2.51 6.89 -13.15
C ASN A 3 -2.74 8.36 -13.55
N TYR A 4 -1.69 9.11 -13.89
CA TYR A 4 -1.81 10.51 -14.30
C TYR A 4 -2.33 10.63 -15.74
N GLN A 5 -1.91 9.71 -16.61
CA GLN A 5 -2.45 9.62 -17.97
C GLN A 5 -3.95 9.30 -17.96
N ALA A 6 -4.39 8.35 -17.12
CA ALA A 6 -5.80 8.03 -16.98
C ALA A 6 -6.63 9.24 -16.51
N VAL A 7 -6.13 10.01 -15.53
CA VAL A 7 -6.79 11.25 -15.09
C VAL A 7 -6.85 12.29 -16.20
N ALA A 8 -5.75 12.50 -16.91
CA ALA A 8 -5.70 13.44 -18.04
C ALA A 8 -6.71 13.05 -19.13
N THR A 9 -6.75 11.77 -19.51
CA THR A 9 -7.73 11.25 -20.49
C THR A 9 -9.17 11.46 -20.00
N GLN A 10 -9.48 11.12 -18.74
CA GLN A 10 -10.81 11.28 -18.18
C GLN A 10 -11.23 12.76 -18.18
N PHE A 11 -10.33 13.65 -17.80
CA PHE A 11 -10.57 15.09 -17.80
C PHE A 11 -10.81 15.65 -19.21
N THR A 12 -9.95 15.32 -20.18
CA THR A 12 -10.10 15.83 -21.54
C THR A 12 -11.34 15.29 -22.24
N THR A 13 -11.73 14.04 -21.98
CA THR A 13 -13.00 13.48 -22.45
C THR A 13 -14.18 14.27 -21.87
N TRP A 14 -14.20 14.49 -20.57
CA TRP A 14 -15.22 15.27 -19.88
C TRP A 14 -15.31 16.71 -20.43
N ALA A 15 -14.18 17.40 -20.58
CA ALA A 15 -14.14 18.76 -21.10
C ALA A 15 -14.68 18.85 -22.54
N LYS A 16 -14.37 17.83 -23.37
CA LYS A 16 -14.91 17.73 -24.72
C LYS A 16 -16.44 17.51 -24.71
N GLU A 17 -16.94 16.59 -23.88
CA GLU A 17 -18.35 16.22 -23.82
C GLU A 17 -19.21 17.32 -23.19
N THR A 18 -18.71 18.01 -22.15
CA THR A 18 -19.48 19.01 -21.39
C THR A 18 -19.37 20.40 -21.99
N HIS A 19 -18.20 20.81 -22.49
CA HIS A 19 -17.89 22.16 -22.93
C HIS A 19 -17.52 22.26 -24.41
N GLY A 20 -17.45 21.12 -25.12
CA GLY A 20 -17.07 21.13 -26.54
C GLY A 20 -15.59 21.46 -26.80
N CYS A 21 -14.73 21.43 -25.76
CA CYS A 21 -13.32 21.77 -25.88
C CYS A 21 -12.63 20.88 -26.91
N ARG A 22 -11.85 21.48 -27.80
CA ARG A 22 -11.09 20.78 -28.83
C ARG A 22 -9.59 20.78 -28.59
N THR A 23 -9.10 21.64 -27.69
CA THR A 23 -7.70 21.77 -27.36
C THR A 23 -7.48 21.69 -25.84
N LEU A 24 -6.25 21.34 -25.42
CA LEU A 24 -5.87 21.33 -24.01
C LEU A 24 -5.94 22.74 -23.40
N ALA A 25 -5.64 23.78 -24.19
CA ALA A 25 -5.69 25.17 -23.73
C ALA A 25 -7.13 25.59 -23.38
N GLU A 26 -8.12 25.23 -24.21
CA GLU A 26 -9.54 25.49 -23.92
C GLU A 26 -9.99 24.72 -22.66
N ALA A 27 -9.60 23.45 -22.54
CA ALA A 27 -9.96 22.62 -21.41
C ALA A 27 -9.39 23.13 -20.07
N GLN A 28 -8.23 23.83 -20.09
CA GLN A 28 -7.57 24.31 -18.88
C GLN A 28 -8.48 25.19 -18.01
N ALA A 29 -9.31 26.02 -18.62
CA ALA A 29 -10.25 26.91 -17.91
C ALA A 29 -11.28 26.14 -17.06
N HIS A 30 -11.53 24.87 -17.35
CA HIS A 30 -12.53 24.02 -16.71
C HIS A 30 -11.96 23.06 -15.65
N THR A 31 -10.67 23.19 -15.28
CA THR A 31 -10.03 22.31 -14.28
C THR A 31 -10.70 22.37 -12.92
N GLY A 32 -11.07 23.57 -12.46
CA GLY A 32 -11.76 23.77 -11.17
C GLY A 32 -13.16 23.15 -11.16
N GLU A 33 -13.91 23.36 -12.21
CA GLU A 33 -15.26 22.78 -12.36
C GLU A 33 -15.24 21.25 -12.38
N TYR A 34 -14.28 20.67 -13.12
CA TYR A 34 -14.09 19.21 -13.11
C TYR A 34 -13.82 18.67 -11.71
N LEU A 35 -12.90 19.30 -10.95
CA LEU A 35 -12.58 18.87 -9.59
C LEU A 35 -13.79 19.01 -8.65
N ALA A 36 -14.56 20.11 -8.76
CA ALA A 36 -15.79 20.33 -8.00
C ALA A 36 -16.85 19.26 -8.33
N GLN A 37 -17.04 18.93 -9.59
CA GLN A 37 -17.97 17.89 -10.01
C GLN A 37 -17.55 16.51 -9.47
N ARG A 38 -16.25 16.19 -9.47
CA ARG A 38 -15.72 14.95 -8.89
C ARG A 38 -15.99 14.86 -7.38
N GLU A 39 -15.86 15.98 -6.68
CA GLU A 39 -16.16 16.08 -5.26
C GLU A 39 -17.66 15.91 -4.99
N ALA A 40 -18.52 16.60 -5.73
CA ALA A 40 -19.97 16.45 -5.68
C ALA A 40 -20.44 15.02 -5.99
N ALA A 41 -19.71 14.29 -6.85
CA ALA A 41 -19.94 12.87 -7.14
C ALA A 41 -19.45 11.93 -6.03
N GLY A 42 -18.99 12.44 -4.88
CA GLY A 42 -18.57 11.65 -3.71
C GLY A 42 -17.17 11.06 -3.81
N CYS A 43 -16.32 11.57 -4.72
CA CYS A 43 -14.92 11.13 -4.75
C CYS A 43 -14.19 11.56 -3.47
N SER A 44 -13.36 10.65 -2.93
CA SER A 44 -12.59 10.93 -1.71
C SER A 44 -11.59 12.07 -1.89
N ALA A 45 -11.27 12.79 -0.81
CA ALA A 45 -10.23 13.83 -0.78
C ALA A 45 -8.87 13.34 -1.35
N TRP A 46 -8.55 12.07 -1.18
CA TRP A 46 -7.36 11.45 -1.76
C TRP A 46 -7.42 11.38 -3.28
N THR A 47 -8.61 11.05 -3.83
CA THR A 47 -8.86 10.99 -5.28
C THR A 47 -8.79 12.38 -5.88
N ILE A 48 -9.51 13.36 -5.30
CA ILE A 48 -9.53 14.75 -5.78
C ILE A 48 -8.11 15.34 -5.82
N ARG A 49 -7.35 15.18 -4.74
CA ARG A 49 -5.98 15.69 -4.69
C ARG A 49 -5.02 14.96 -5.64
N ARG A 50 -5.25 13.69 -5.95
CA ARG A 50 -4.52 12.97 -7.00
C ARG A 50 -4.86 13.54 -8.37
N ASP A 51 -6.13 13.78 -8.64
CA ASP A 51 -6.62 14.31 -9.90
C ASP A 51 -6.08 15.74 -10.09
N ALA A 52 -6.14 16.58 -9.05
CA ALA A 52 -5.53 17.92 -9.07
C ALA A 52 -4.00 17.86 -9.33
N ALA A 53 -3.28 16.93 -8.72
CA ALA A 53 -1.85 16.77 -8.96
C ALA A 53 -1.54 16.34 -10.41
N ALA A 54 -2.41 15.52 -11.02
CA ALA A 54 -2.28 15.13 -12.42
C ALA A 54 -2.54 16.31 -13.36
N LEU A 55 -3.58 17.11 -13.10
CA LEU A 55 -3.92 18.31 -13.87
C LEU A 55 -2.84 19.40 -13.70
N GLY A 56 -2.38 19.62 -12.46
CA GLY A 56 -1.29 20.56 -12.20
C GLY A 56 -0.02 20.20 -12.96
N LYS A 57 0.28 18.89 -13.11
CA LYS A 57 1.40 18.43 -13.92
C LYS A 57 1.13 18.57 -15.43
N LEU A 58 -0.09 18.31 -15.89
CA LEU A 58 -0.49 18.47 -17.29
C LEU A 58 -0.32 19.92 -17.76
N TYR A 59 -0.75 20.88 -16.94
CA TYR A 59 -0.74 22.31 -17.26
C TYR A 59 0.43 23.08 -16.67
N GLN A 60 1.38 22.39 -15.99
CA GLN A 60 2.52 23.02 -15.30
C GLN A 60 2.08 24.12 -14.33
N THR A 61 0.91 23.94 -13.69
CA THR A 61 0.27 24.91 -12.81
C THR A 61 0.21 24.35 -11.38
N PRO A 62 0.49 25.17 -10.34
CA PRO A 62 0.29 24.77 -8.95
C PRO A 62 -1.14 24.34 -8.70
N THR A 63 -1.33 23.28 -7.88
CA THR A 63 -2.67 22.75 -7.59
C THR A 63 -3.60 23.75 -6.90
N THR A 64 -3.04 24.77 -6.25
CA THR A 64 -3.77 25.91 -5.66
C THR A 64 -4.36 26.88 -6.67
N GLN A 65 -3.94 26.79 -7.93
CA GLN A 65 -4.37 27.67 -9.01
C GLN A 65 -5.29 26.96 -10.02
N LEU A 66 -5.78 25.76 -9.70
CA LEU A 66 -6.68 25.00 -10.57
C LEU A 66 -8.15 25.41 -10.45
N GLY A 67 -8.46 26.43 -9.67
CA GLY A 67 -9.82 26.98 -9.55
C GLY A 67 -10.75 26.15 -8.63
N HIS A 68 -10.22 25.33 -7.74
CA HIS A 68 -10.99 24.56 -6.76
C HIS A 68 -10.19 24.42 -5.44
N ASP A 69 -10.90 24.66 -4.33
CA ASP A 69 -10.33 24.42 -2.99
C ASP A 69 -10.28 22.93 -2.69
N LEU A 70 -9.07 22.39 -2.57
CA LEU A 70 -8.88 20.95 -2.44
C LEU A 70 -9.24 20.48 -1.03
N PRO A 71 -10.11 19.46 -0.89
CA PRO A 71 -10.56 18.96 0.40
C PRO A 71 -9.39 18.42 1.24
N THR A 72 -9.49 18.61 2.56
CA THR A 72 -8.48 18.12 3.52
C THR A 72 -8.51 16.58 3.58
N ARG A 73 -7.33 15.97 3.58
CA ARG A 73 -7.20 14.51 3.72
C ARG A 73 -7.23 14.13 5.20
N HIS A 74 -8.19 13.32 5.60
CA HIS A 74 -8.19 12.67 6.90
C HIS A 74 -7.87 11.18 6.74
N ARG A 75 -7.03 10.63 7.61
CA ARG A 75 -6.69 9.21 7.53
C ARG A 75 -7.88 8.29 7.82
N GLY A 76 -8.82 8.76 8.62
CA GLY A 76 -10.08 8.07 8.89
C GLY A 76 -10.91 7.81 7.62
N ASP A 77 -10.81 8.69 6.63
CA ASP A 77 -11.54 8.58 5.36
C ASP A 77 -10.94 7.52 4.41
N VAL A 78 -9.72 7.03 4.69
CA VAL A 78 -9.12 5.97 3.91
C VAL A 78 -9.75 4.65 4.30
N THR A 79 -10.80 4.27 3.60
CA THR A 79 -11.36 2.92 3.63
C THR A 79 -10.34 1.96 3.00
N GLN A 80 -9.36 1.56 3.78
CA GLN A 80 -8.52 0.43 3.38
C GLN A 80 -9.42 -0.80 3.44
N HIS A 81 -9.54 -1.50 2.33
CA HIS A 81 -10.23 -2.78 2.26
C HIS A 81 -9.46 -3.82 3.08
N ARG A 82 -9.57 -3.73 4.41
CA ARG A 82 -9.02 -4.71 5.35
C ARG A 82 -9.91 -5.94 5.44
N THR A 83 -11.17 -5.78 5.05
CA THR A 83 -12.12 -6.89 5.03
C THR A 83 -12.07 -7.56 3.65
N PRO A 84 -11.89 -8.88 3.59
CA PRO A 84 -11.97 -9.62 2.34
C PRO A 84 -13.32 -9.35 1.65
N PRO A 85 -13.37 -9.29 0.31
CA PRO A 85 -14.63 -9.25 -0.41
C PRO A 85 -15.53 -10.41 0.05
N LYS A 86 -16.82 -10.18 0.25
CA LYS A 86 -17.77 -11.19 0.73
C LYS A 86 -17.73 -12.52 -0.04
N GLU A 87 -17.34 -12.46 -1.31
CA GLU A 87 -17.26 -13.63 -2.21
C GLU A 87 -15.89 -14.33 -2.17
N PHE A 88 -14.87 -13.78 -1.48
CA PHE A 88 -13.57 -14.42 -1.37
C PHE A 88 -13.57 -15.42 -0.22
N GLN A 89 -13.45 -16.69 -0.55
CA GLN A 89 -13.40 -17.76 0.44
C GLN A 89 -11.94 -18.09 0.77
N GLU A 90 -11.41 -17.52 1.84
CA GLU A 90 -10.02 -17.69 2.26
C GLU A 90 -9.63 -19.15 2.45
N ARG A 91 -10.56 -19.98 2.96
CA ARG A 91 -10.34 -21.43 3.17
C ARG A 91 -9.85 -22.19 1.93
N ASN A 92 -10.23 -21.70 0.73
CA ASN A 92 -9.80 -22.30 -0.53
C ASN A 92 -8.39 -21.85 -0.96
N HIS A 93 -7.79 -20.89 -0.22
CA HIS A 93 -6.51 -20.26 -0.52
C HIS A 93 -5.66 -20.11 0.75
N GLN A 94 -5.79 -21.06 1.69
CA GLN A 94 -5.18 -20.98 3.01
C GLN A 94 -3.65 -20.84 2.94
N ALA A 95 -2.99 -21.65 2.10
CA ALA A 95 -1.54 -21.59 1.92
C ALA A 95 -1.05 -20.20 1.47
N LEU A 96 -1.80 -19.54 0.57
CA LEU A 96 -1.51 -18.17 0.14
C LEU A 96 -1.73 -17.16 1.28
N ALA A 97 -2.80 -17.31 2.04
CA ALA A 97 -3.10 -16.43 3.17
C ALA A 97 -2.04 -16.55 4.25
N ASP A 98 -1.65 -17.79 4.60
CA ASP A 98 -0.62 -18.09 5.60
C ASP A 98 0.74 -17.54 5.17
N LEU A 99 1.12 -17.73 3.90
CA LEU A 99 2.34 -17.13 3.33
C LEU A 99 2.35 -15.61 3.50
N CYS A 100 1.26 -14.95 3.11
CA CYS A 100 1.17 -13.50 3.19
C CYS A 100 1.18 -12.98 4.64
N ARG A 101 0.56 -13.69 5.57
CA ARG A 101 0.56 -13.38 7.01
C ARG A 101 1.90 -13.69 7.68
N SER A 102 2.65 -14.63 7.12
CA SER A 102 3.98 -14.98 7.64
C SER A 102 5.06 -14.00 7.22
N CYS A 103 5.01 -13.44 6.02
CA CYS A 103 6.10 -12.59 5.49
C CYS A 103 5.67 -11.24 4.90
N GLY A 104 4.38 -10.88 4.93
CA GLY A 104 3.88 -9.55 4.59
C GLY A 104 4.23 -9.02 3.20
N LEU A 105 4.42 -9.89 2.23
CA LEU A 105 4.77 -9.50 0.86
C LEU A 105 3.63 -8.76 0.14
N ARG A 106 3.98 -7.89 -0.82
CA ARG A 106 3.00 -7.31 -1.75
C ARG A 106 2.56 -8.35 -2.78
N ARG A 107 1.39 -8.15 -3.40
CA ARG A 107 0.88 -9.06 -4.44
C ARG A 107 1.90 -9.37 -5.55
N SER A 108 2.59 -8.33 -6.07
CA SER A 108 3.62 -8.51 -7.09
C SER A 108 4.85 -9.26 -6.58
N GLU A 109 5.19 -9.08 -5.30
CA GLU A 109 6.31 -9.77 -4.65
C GLU A 109 5.97 -11.25 -4.41
N VAL A 110 4.73 -11.57 -3.99
CA VAL A 110 4.24 -12.95 -3.89
C VAL A 110 4.24 -13.64 -5.25
N ALA A 111 3.75 -12.96 -6.29
CA ALA A 111 3.74 -13.50 -7.66
C ALA A 111 5.15 -13.75 -8.22
N ALA A 112 6.15 -13.01 -7.75
CA ALA A 112 7.54 -13.15 -8.17
C ALA A 112 8.35 -14.13 -7.32
N LEU A 113 7.86 -14.55 -6.16
CA LEU A 113 8.59 -15.34 -5.17
C LEU A 113 8.97 -16.72 -5.71
N ARG A 114 10.27 -17.02 -5.69
CA ARG A 114 10.84 -18.30 -6.09
C ARG A 114 11.28 -19.12 -4.89
N PRO A 115 11.37 -20.45 -5.00
CA PRO A 115 11.87 -21.28 -3.89
C PRO A 115 13.25 -20.84 -3.36
N GLN A 116 14.18 -20.47 -4.24
CA GLN A 116 15.52 -20.01 -3.86
C GLN A 116 15.56 -18.66 -3.14
N ASP A 117 14.49 -17.89 -3.17
CA ASP A 117 14.39 -16.61 -2.45
C ASP A 117 14.09 -16.82 -0.96
N VAL A 118 13.81 -18.06 -0.55
CA VAL A 118 13.49 -18.43 0.83
C VAL A 118 14.63 -19.25 1.41
N ARG A 119 15.14 -18.84 2.56
CA ARG A 119 16.22 -19.55 3.26
C ARG A 119 15.99 -19.64 4.75
N MET A 120 16.55 -20.66 5.36
CA MET A 120 16.65 -20.79 6.81
C MET A 120 18.04 -20.33 7.25
N GLU A 121 18.10 -19.45 8.24
CA GLU A 121 19.32 -18.91 8.79
C GLU A 121 19.18 -18.73 10.31
N GLY A 122 20.03 -19.41 11.10
CA GLY A 122 19.96 -19.36 12.56
C GLY A 122 18.59 -19.76 13.14
N GLY A 123 17.90 -20.72 12.52
CA GLY A 123 16.57 -21.17 12.93
C GLY A 123 15.42 -20.24 12.52
N ARG A 124 15.70 -19.17 11.77
CA ARG A 124 14.71 -18.19 11.29
C ARG A 124 14.51 -18.34 9.79
N CYS A 125 13.27 -18.26 9.36
CA CYS A 125 12.92 -18.21 7.95
C CYS A 125 13.05 -16.77 7.44
N LEU A 126 13.83 -16.57 6.38
CA LEU A 126 14.08 -15.30 5.73
C LEU A 126 13.63 -15.35 4.27
N VAL A 127 12.93 -14.32 3.83
CA VAL A 127 12.45 -14.18 2.45
C VAL A 127 13.16 -13.01 1.79
N THR A 128 13.86 -13.26 0.69
CA THR A 128 14.54 -12.23 -0.09
C THR A 128 13.61 -11.69 -1.16
N VAL A 129 13.33 -10.39 -1.10
CA VAL A 129 12.63 -9.66 -2.15
C VAL A 129 13.66 -8.96 -3.01
N THR A 130 13.86 -9.43 -4.24
CA THR A 130 14.88 -8.88 -5.16
C THR A 130 14.40 -7.61 -5.85
N GLN A 131 13.11 -7.51 -6.16
CA GLN A 131 12.49 -6.37 -6.85
C GLN A 131 11.25 -5.88 -6.10
N GLY A 132 11.44 -5.12 -5.04
CA GLY A 132 10.36 -4.44 -4.34
C GLY A 132 9.87 -3.19 -5.07
N LYS A 133 8.89 -2.49 -4.49
CA LYS A 133 8.38 -1.23 -5.04
C LYS A 133 9.52 -0.21 -5.21
N GLY A 134 9.69 0.29 -6.45
CA GLY A 134 10.79 1.20 -6.80
C GLY A 134 12.14 0.50 -6.98
N GLY A 135 12.16 -0.82 -7.26
CA GLY A 135 13.38 -1.60 -7.53
C GLY A 135 14.20 -1.95 -6.27
N LYS A 136 13.69 -1.68 -5.07
CA LYS A 136 14.43 -1.89 -3.82
C LYS A 136 14.41 -3.34 -3.40
N ALA A 137 15.59 -3.95 -3.24
CA ALA A 137 15.74 -5.25 -2.63
C ALA A 137 15.66 -5.14 -1.09
N ARG A 138 15.18 -6.21 -0.44
CA ARG A 138 15.18 -6.35 1.03
C ARG A 138 15.09 -7.80 1.45
N VAL A 139 15.46 -8.06 2.70
CA VAL A 139 15.20 -9.34 3.37
C VAL A 139 14.07 -9.14 4.37
N VAL A 140 13.11 -10.05 4.34
CA VAL A 140 11.93 -10.03 5.21
C VAL A 140 12.04 -11.18 6.19
N PRO A 141 12.04 -10.95 7.52
CA PRO A 141 11.92 -12.01 8.49
C PRO A 141 10.50 -12.57 8.46
N ALA A 142 10.35 -13.86 8.29
CA ALA A 142 9.07 -14.51 8.43
C ALA A 142 8.73 -14.72 9.92
N LEU A 143 7.45 -14.70 10.25
CA LEU A 143 6.96 -14.93 11.61
C LEU A 143 6.95 -16.41 11.99
N ASP A 144 7.00 -17.28 10.98
CA ASP A 144 7.00 -18.73 11.11
C ASP A 144 7.67 -19.41 9.91
N ASN A 145 7.69 -20.72 9.86
CA ASN A 145 8.35 -21.50 8.81
C ASN A 145 7.45 -21.77 7.58
N THR A 146 6.28 -21.14 7.49
CA THR A 146 5.36 -21.33 6.34
C THR A 146 6.03 -21.06 4.99
N PRO A 147 6.81 -19.94 4.80
CA PRO A 147 7.46 -19.70 3.52
C PRO A 147 8.47 -20.79 3.16
N ALA A 148 9.24 -21.31 4.14
CA ALA A 148 10.21 -22.36 3.92
C ALA A 148 9.54 -23.68 3.49
N ARG A 149 8.47 -24.08 4.17
CA ARG A 149 7.69 -25.28 3.83
C ARG A 149 7.12 -25.18 2.41
N LEU A 150 6.47 -24.05 2.06
CA LEU A 150 5.88 -23.85 0.73
C LEU A 150 6.95 -23.78 -0.37
N ALA A 151 8.12 -23.21 -0.07
CA ALA A 151 9.25 -23.19 -1.00
C ALA A 151 9.80 -24.60 -1.28
N GLN A 152 9.90 -25.46 -0.25
CA GLN A 152 10.31 -26.86 -0.39
C GLN A 152 9.29 -27.65 -1.22
N GLU A 153 8.00 -27.50 -0.94
CA GLU A 153 6.92 -28.12 -1.72
C GLU A 153 6.95 -27.69 -3.20
N ALA A 154 7.20 -26.41 -3.46
CA ALA A 154 7.32 -25.89 -4.81
C ALA A 154 8.54 -26.45 -5.54
N ALA A 155 9.71 -26.48 -4.88
CA ALA A 155 10.95 -27.03 -5.44
C ALA A 155 10.83 -28.53 -5.73
N ALA A 156 10.24 -29.31 -4.81
CA ALA A 156 10.00 -30.74 -5.00
C ALA A 156 9.06 -31.04 -6.16
N ALA A 157 8.11 -30.13 -6.43
CA ALA A 157 7.19 -30.21 -7.57
C ALA A 157 7.77 -29.61 -8.87
N GLY A 158 9.02 -29.17 -8.89
CA GLY A 158 9.66 -28.56 -10.06
C GLY A 158 9.06 -27.21 -10.46
N ARG A 159 8.40 -26.49 -9.54
CA ARG A 159 7.75 -25.20 -9.81
C ARG A 159 8.75 -24.05 -9.68
N ASP A 160 8.72 -23.13 -10.64
CA ASP A 160 9.55 -21.91 -10.60
C ASP A 160 9.07 -20.88 -9.58
N ARG A 161 7.83 -21.00 -9.10
CA ARG A 161 7.21 -20.06 -8.17
C ARG A 161 6.66 -20.79 -6.95
N VAL A 162 6.77 -20.15 -5.80
CA VAL A 162 6.17 -20.65 -4.55
C VAL A 162 4.63 -20.63 -4.65
N VAL A 163 4.08 -19.63 -5.34
CA VAL A 163 2.65 -19.49 -5.61
C VAL A 163 2.45 -19.29 -7.11
N GLU A 164 1.70 -20.17 -7.74
CA GLU A 164 1.45 -20.11 -9.20
C GLU A 164 0.30 -19.17 -9.54
N HIS A 165 -0.71 -19.10 -8.69
CA HIS A 165 -1.89 -18.29 -8.93
C HIS A 165 -2.31 -17.49 -7.70
N ILE A 166 -2.53 -16.19 -7.90
CA ILE A 166 -3.07 -15.29 -6.87
C ILE A 166 -4.43 -14.79 -7.36
N PRO A 167 -5.54 -15.22 -6.76
CA PRO A 167 -6.87 -14.77 -7.16
C PRO A 167 -6.97 -13.23 -7.15
N VAL A 168 -7.63 -12.66 -8.14
CA VAL A 168 -7.76 -11.19 -8.29
C VAL A 168 -8.30 -10.54 -7.02
N ARG A 169 -9.29 -11.19 -6.38
CA ARG A 169 -9.95 -10.70 -5.15
C ARG A 169 -9.22 -11.08 -3.85
N ALA A 170 -8.07 -11.78 -3.90
CA ALA A 170 -7.32 -12.13 -2.69
C ALA A 170 -6.91 -10.87 -1.93
N PRO A 171 -7.20 -10.77 -0.63
CA PRO A 171 -6.96 -9.56 0.17
C PRO A 171 -5.50 -9.49 0.67
N VAL A 172 -4.53 -9.62 -0.25
CA VAL A 172 -3.09 -9.66 0.07
C VAL A 172 -2.66 -8.46 0.93
N HIS A 173 -3.29 -7.30 0.72
CA HIS A 173 -2.97 -6.11 1.51
C HIS A 173 -3.45 -6.22 2.96
N ALA A 174 -4.60 -6.85 3.20
CA ALA A 174 -5.08 -7.12 4.55
C ALA A 174 -4.17 -8.11 5.28
N TRP A 175 -3.79 -9.21 4.65
CA TRP A 175 -2.85 -10.18 5.23
C TRP A 175 -1.46 -9.58 5.51
N ARG A 176 -1.02 -8.66 4.67
CA ARG A 176 0.20 -7.88 4.92
C ARG A 176 0.05 -6.95 6.13
N ALA A 177 -1.14 -6.40 6.37
CA ALA A 177 -1.41 -5.62 7.57
C ALA A 177 -1.39 -6.51 8.83
N ASP A 178 -1.93 -7.73 8.74
CA ASP A 178 -1.87 -8.71 9.83
C ASP A 178 -0.41 -9.07 10.17
N TYR A 179 0.43 -9.30 9.15
CA TYR A 179 1.87 -9.51 9.35
C TYR A 179 2.52 -8.33 10.09
N ALA A 180 2.26 -7.10 9.63
CA ALA A 180 2.87 -5.91 10.20
C ALA A 180 2.47 -5.71 11.68
N GLN A 181 1.19 -5.94 12.00
CA GLN A 181 0.70 -5.89 13.38
C GLN A 181 1.38 -6.94 14.24
N ARG A 182 1.36 -8.22 13.81
CA ARG A 182 1.98 -9.32 14.55
C ARG A 182 3.49 -9.13 14.72
N LEU A 183 4.20 -8.66 13.68
CA LEU A 183 5.63 -8.37 13.79
C LEU A 183 5.86 -7.26 14.82
N TYR A 184 5.07 -6.20 14.79
CA TYR A 184 5.16 -5.12 15.77
C TYR A 184 4.92 -5.63 17.19
N ASP A 185 3.85 -6.38 17.43
CA ASP A 185 3.48 -6.91 18.74
C ASP A 185 4.56 -7.85 19.32
N ASN A 186 5.25 -8.61 18.46
CA ASN A 186 6.32 -9.52 18.87
C ASN A 186 7.61 -8.80 19.31
N ILE A 187 7.84 -7.57 18.86
CA ILE A 187 9.13 -6.88 19.07
C ILE A 187 9.01 -5.55 19.81
N ALA A 188 7.79 -5.01 19.92
CA ALA A 188 7.55 -3.74 20.58
C ALA A 188 7.63 -3.89 22.11
N ARG A 189 8.29 -2.93 22.74
CA ARG A 189 8.25 -2.75 24.19
C ARG A 189 6.95 -2.04 24.59
N PRO A 190 6.41 -2.32 25.77
CA PRO A 190 5.31 -1.52 26.32
C PRO A 190 5.68 -0.04 26.32
N VAL A 191 4.82 0.84 25.78
CA VAL A 191 5.13 2.26 25.59
C VAL A 191 5.50 2.97 26.89
N VAL A 192 4.97 2.49 28.02
CA VAL A 192 5.24 3.06 29.35
C VAL A 192 6.71 2.95 29.76
N ILE A 193 7.43 1.90 29.30
CA ILE A 193 8.85 1.69 29.61
C ILE A 193 9.78 2.20 28.49
N VAL A 194 9.23 2.62 27.34
CA VAL A 194 10.05 3.18 26.24
C VAL A 194 10.47 4.61 26.63
N PRO A 195 11.79 4.93 26.56
CA PRO A 195 12.25 6.30 26.78
C PRO A 195 11.54 7.31 25.86
N PRO A 196 11.23 8.54 26.31
CA PRO A 196 10.53 9.54 25.51
C PRO A 196 11.18 9.81 24.12
N SER A 197 12.52 9.79 24.04
CA SER A 197 13.28 9.96 22.80
C SER A 197 13.10 8.83 21.78
N GLU A 198 12.72 7.64 22.26
CA GLU A 198 12.50 6.46 21.44
C GLU A 198 11.01 6.22 21.13
N ARG A 199 10.13 7.11 21.56
CA ARG A 199 8.69 7.06 21.23
C ARG A 199 8.43 7.75 19.91
N TYR A 200 7.57 7.13 19.10
CA TYR A 200 6.98 7.78 17.94
C TYR A 200 5.62 8.35 18.31
N HIS A 201 5.49 9.66 18.24
CA HIS A 201 4.22 10.36 18.50
C HIS A 201 3.48 10.58 17.18
N CYS A 202 2.25 10.07 17.10
CA CYS A 202 1.40 10.30 15.95
C CYS A 202 0.94 11.77 15.90
N ARG A 203 0.67 12.24 14.67
CA ARG A 203 0.18 13.60 14.39
C ARG A 203 -1.19 13.52 13.71
N GLY A 204 -1.88 14.67 13.62
CA GLY A 204 -3.19 14.79 12.97
C GLY A 204 -4.23 13.93 13.68
N ASP A 205 -4.99 13.16 12.92
CA ASP A 205 -6.12 12.34 13.38
C ASP A 205 -5.76 11.28 14.44
N ARG A 206 -4.46 11.00 14.61
CA ARG A 206 -3.94 10.06 15.61
C ARG A 206 -3.12 10.73 16.70
N ALA A 207 -3.22 12.04 16.85
CA ALA A 207 -2.56 12.76 17.93
C ALA A 207 -2.91 12.11 19.29
N GLY A 208 -1.91 11.97 20.14
CA GLY A 208 -2.04 11.26 21.42
C GLY A 208 -1.67 9.78 21.41
N THR A 209 -1.62 9.14 20.21
CA THR A 209 -1.16 7.75 20.10
C THR A 209 0.37 7.72 20.00
N CYS A 210 1.00 6.82 20.77
CA CYS A 210 2.44 6.61 20.78
C CYS A 210 2.79 5.16 20.48
N TYR A 211 3.92 4.96 19.82
CA TYR A 211 4.47 3.65 19.47
C TYR A 211 5.96 3.56 19.83
N ASP A 212 6.47 2.34 20.02
CA ASP A 212 7.91 2.08 20.06
C ASP A 212 8.54 2.33 18.69
N LYS A 213 9.31 3.41 18.58
CA LYS A 213 9.94 3.85 17.34
C LYS A 213 10.89 2.79 16.75
N ARG A 214 11.60 2.05 17.61
CA ARG A 214 12.51 0.97 17.21
C ARG A 214 11.73 -0.17 16.55
N ALA A 215 10.65 -0.61 17.17
CA ALA A 215 9.79 -1.65 16.60
C ALA A 215 9.16 -1.21 15.28
N MET A 216 8.66 0.04 15.20
CA MET A 216 8.16 0.62 13.95
C MET A 216 9.20 0.62 12.84
N GLN A 217 10.46 0.88 13.16
CA GLN A 217 11.53 0.90 12.17
C GLN A 217 11.76 -0.50 11.59
N GLN A 218 11.81 -1.54 12.41
CA GLN A 218 11.94 -2.92 11.94
C GLN A 218 10.75 -3.33 11.05
N VAL A 219 9.53 -2.99 11.45
CA VAL A 219 8.33 -3.22 10.60
C VAL A 219 8.42 -2.44 9.28
N SER A 220 8.87 -1.18 9.31
CA SER A 220 9.05 -0.36 8.12
C SER A 220 10.03 -0.99 7.13
N GLU A 221 11.16 -1.47 7.63
CA GLU A 221 12.21 -2.15 6.84
C GLU A 221 11.68 -3.46 6.25
N ALA A 222 11.05 -4.32 7.06
CA ALA A 222 10.45 -5.56 6.60
C ALA A 222 9.38 -5.32 5.51
N LEU A 223 8.58 -4.27 5.65
CA LEU A 223 7.59 -3.87 4.66
C LEU A 223 8.20 -3.13 3.45
N GLY A 224 9.45 -2.71 3.50
CA GLY A 224 10.11 -1.91 2.44
C GLY A 224 9.49 -0.53 2.28
N HIS A 225 9.23 0.15 3.40
CA HIS A 225 8.85 1.56 3.45
C HIS A 225 10.07 2.42 3.78
N SER A 226 10.14 3.62 3.21
CA SER A 226 11.18 4.61 3.50
C SER A 226 10.78 5.60 4.59
N ARG A 227 9.53 5.54 5.07
CA ARG A 227 8.95 6.49 6.04
C ARG A 227 8.22 5.75 7.14
N LEU A 228 8.49 6.12 8.40
CA LEU A 228 7.89 5.50 9.58
C LEU A 228 6.38 5.77 9.70
N ASP A 229 5.93 6.98 9.32
CA ASP A 229 4.52 7.34 9.41
C ASP A 229 3.60 6.42 8.59
N VAL A 230 4.12 5.78 7.54
CA VAL A 230 3.36 4.80 6.75
C VAL A 230 3.01 3.56 7.57
N VAL A 231 3.88 3.16 8.51
CA VAL A 231 3.66 1.97 9.36
C VAL A 231 2.39 2.12 10.21
N THR A 232 2.08 3.35 10.66
CA THR A 232 0.86 3.62 11.45
C THR A 232 -0.44 3.24 10.73
N SER A 233 -0.44 3.04 9.40
CA SER A 233 -1.61 2.53 8.68
C SER A 233 -1.77 1.01 8.77
N TYR A 234 -0.77 0.30 9.28
CA TYR A 234 -0.75 -1.15 9.43
C TYR A 234 -0.91 -1.62 10.86
N ILE A 235 -0.46 -0.83 11.84
CA ILE A 235 -0.51 -1.14 13.27
C ILE A 235 -1.59 -0.31 13.99
N LYS A 236 -2.14 -0.89 15.07
CA LYS A 236 -3.20 -0.28 15.90
C LYS A 236 -2.65 0.10 17.27
#